data_d03d5839543664226a90cf86a90caf96
#
_entry.id   d03d5839543664226a90cf86a90caf96
#
_cell.length_a   1.000
_cell.length_b   1.000
_cell.length_c   1.000
_cell.angle_alpha   90.00
_cell.angle_beta   90.00
_cell.angle_gamma   90.00
#
_symmetry.space_group_name_H-M   'P 1'
#
loop_
_entity.id
_entity.type
_entity.pdbx_description
1 polymer ?
#
loop_
_entity_poly.entity_id
_entity_poly.type
_entity_poly.pdbx_seq_one_letter_code
_entity_poly.pdbx_strand_id
1 'polypeptide(L)'
;HYPLRRQRQMCIRDRVSAGVDFVRIDKVMEKFGWPMGPAYLMDVVGIDTGHHGRDVMAEGFPDRMKDERRSAVDALYEANRLGQKNGKGFYAYETDKRGKPKKVFDATVLDVLKPIVFEQREVTDEDIINWMMVPLCLETVRCLEDGIVETAAEADMGLVYGIGFPPFRGGALRYIDSIGVAEFVALADQYADLGPLYHPTAKLREMAKNGQRFFN
;
A
#
# COMPACT_ATOMS: atom_id res chain seq x y z
N HIS A 1 -12.44 6.23 6.74
CA HIS A 1 -12.05 5.93 5.33
C HIS A 1 -10.65 6.49 4.94
N TYR A 2 -10.08 7.39 5.70
CA TYR A 2 -8.80 8.04 5.40
C TYR A 2 -7.55 7.15 5.60
N PRO A 3 -7.42 6.33 6.66
CA PRO A 3 -6.21 5.56 6.92
C PRO A 3 -5.88 4.53 5.83
N LEU A 4 -6.87 3.78 5.38
CA LEU A 4 -6.69 2.67 4.44
C LEU A 4 -6.29 3.11 3.02
N ARG A 5 -6.75 4.28 2.58
CA ARG A 5 -6.33 4.85 1.28
C ARG A 5 -4.86 5.23 1.27
N ARG A 6 -4.32 5.67 2.42
CA ARG A 6 -2.93 6.11 2.58
C ARG A 6 -1.97 4.95 2.79
N GLN A 7 -2.41 3.80 3.28
CA GLN A 7 -1.56 2.61 3.42
C GLN A 7 -1.02 2.10 2.10
N ARG A 8 -1.77 2.17 1.01
CA ARG A 8 -1.26 1.86 -0.32
C ARG A 8 -0.09 2.76 -0.71
N GLN A 9 -0.04 3.97 -0.16
CA GLN A 9 1.03 4.95 -0.39
C GLN A 9 2.29 4.63 0.42
N MET A 10 2.15 4.09 1.64
CA MET A 10 3.31 3.67 2.44
C MET A 10 3.98 2.44 1.85
N CYS A 11 3.23 1.58 1.20
CA CYS A 11 3.75 0.36 0.61
C CYS A 11 4.73 0.56 -0.56
N ILE A 12 4.56 1.61 -1.38
CA ILE A 12 5.51 1.87 -2.48
C ILE A 12 6.85 2.40 -1.98
N ARG A 13 6.84 3.08 -0.84
CA ARG A 13 8.02 3.67 -0.23
C ARG A 13 9.12 2.65 0.01
N ASP A 14 8.81 1.57 0.72
CA ASP A 14 9.81 0.59 1.19
C ASP A 14 10.34 -0.29 0.05
N ARG A 15 9.55 -0.48 -1.00
CA ARG A 15 9.91 -1.36 -2.13
C ARG A 15 10.83 -0.71 -3.13
N VAL A 16 10.60 0.54 -3.44
CA VAL A 16 11.54 1.32 -4.27
C VAL A 16 12.87 1.44 -3.53
N SER A 17 12.86 1.58 -2.19
CA SER A 17 14.08 1.58 -1.36
C SER A 17 14.79 0.23 -1.34
N ALA A 18 14.08 -0.89 -1.55
CA ALA A 18 14.64 -2.23 -1.73
C ALA A 18 15.09 -2.50 -3.18
N GLY A 19 15.12 -1.48 -4.04
CA GLY A 19 15.58 -1.60 -5.42
C GLY A 19 14.59 -2.24 -6.39
N VAL A 20 13.33 -2.43 -5.98
CA VAL A 20 12.31 -3.00 -6.88
C VAL A 20 11.81 -1.92 -7.85
N ASP A 21 11.79 -2.25 -9.14
CA ASP A 21 11.25 -1.39 -10.18
C ASP A 21 9.77 -1.08 -9.94
N PHE A 22 9.45 0.21 -9.79
CA PHE A 22 8.08 0.68 -9.53
C PHE A 22 7.10 0.32 -10.65
N VAL A 23 7.57 0.20 -11.90
CA VAL A 23 6.75 -0.25 -13.04
C VAL A 23 6.36 -1.73 -12.86
N ARG A 24 7.30 -2.55 -12.36
CA ARG A 24 7.02 -3.94 -12.01
C ARG A 24 6.03 -4.03 -10.86
N ILE A 25 6.20 -3.22 -9.82
CA ILE A 25 5.26 -3.15 -8.68
C ILE A 25 3.84 -2.84 -9.18
N ASP A 26 3.69 -1.82 -10.02
CA ASP A 26 2.39 -1.45 -10.59
C ASP A 26 1.76 -2.61 -11.38
N LYS A 27 2.52 -3.24 -12.27
CA LYS A 27 2.03 -4.37 -13.08
C LYS A 27 1.60 -5.57 -12.25
N VAL A 28 2.36 -5.92 -11.21
CA VAL A 28 2.03 -7.04 -10.32
C VAL A 28 0.73 -6.75 -9.57
N MET A 29 0.55 -5.53 -9.08
CA MET A 29 -0.64 -5.16 -8.33
C MET A 29 -1.89 -5.01 -9.23
N GLU A 30 -1.71 -4.51 -10.45
CA GLU A 30 -2.78 -4.49 -11.45
C GLU A 30 -3.20 -5.94 -11.83
N LYS A 31 -2.23 -6.85 -12.02
CA LYS A 31 -2.50 -8.28 -12.25
C LYS A 31 -3.18 -8.95 -11.06
N PHE A 32 -2.89 -8.55 -9.83
CA PHE A 32 -3.56 -9.01 -8.62
C PHE A 32 -5.04 -8.61 -8.59
N GLY A 33 -5.43 -7.53 -9.29
CA GLY A 33 -6.80 -7.07 -9.46
C GLY A 33 -7.06 -5.62 -9.06
N TRP A 34 -6.04 -4.87 -8.67
CA TRP A 34 -6.21 -3.45 -8.38
C TRP A 34 -6.44 -2.64 -9.67
N PRO A 35 -7.30 -1.62 -9.65
CA PRO A 35 -7.63 -0.83 -10.85
C PRO A 35 -6.44 -0.01 -11.36
N MET A 36 -5.47 0.27 -10.49
CA MET A 36 -4.19 0.91 -10.84
C MET A 36 -3.12 0.53 -9.83
N GLY A 37 -1.88 0.49 -10.28
CA GLY A 37 -0.74 0.22 -9.42
C GLY A 37 -0.46 1.37 -8.43
N PRO A 38 0.30 1.11 -7.35
CA PRO A 38 0.51 2.07 -6.28
C PRO A 38 1.34 3.30 -6.70
N ALA A 39 2.31 3.16 -7.61
CA ALA A 39 3.09 4.29 -8.12
C ALA A 39 2.22 5.21 -8.98
N TYR A 40 1.43 4.62 -9.87
CA TYR A 40 0.48 5.37 -10.69
C TYR A 40 -0.60 6.03 -9.83
N LEU A 41 -1.12 5.33 -8.83
CA LEU A 41 -2.10 5.92 -7.90
C LEU A 41 -1.50 7.14 -7.16
N MET A 42 -0.23 7.05 -6.75
CA MET A 42 0.45 8.15 -6.07
C MET A 42 0.55 9.39 -6.96
N ASP A 43 0.84 9.21 -8.24
CA ASP A 43 0.87 10.31 -9.22
C ASP A 43 -0.51 10.93 -9.46
N VAL A 44 -1.58 10.13 -9.44
CA VAL A 44 -2.96 10.61 -9.60
C VAL A 44 -3.42 11.41 -8.37
N VAL A 45 -3.11 10.92 -7.17
CA VAL A 45 -3.47 11.59 -5.89
C VAL A 45 -2.64 12.85 -5.68
N GLY A 46 -1.39 12.81 -6.12
CA GLY A 46 -0.37 13.83 -5.95
C GLY A 46 0.67 13.46 -4.90
N ILE A 47 1.94 13.55 -5.30
CA ILE A 47 3.11 13.24 -4.47
C ILE A 47 3.14 14.11 -3.21
N ASP A 48 2.84 15.41 -3.33
CA ASP A 48 2.73 16.33 -2.20
C ASP A 48 1.63 15.94 -1.21
N THR A 49 0.48 15.48 -1.72
CA THR A 49 -0.60 14.97 -0.87
C THR A 49 -0.14 13.72 -0.09
N GLY A 50 0.62 12.84 -0.74
CA GLY A 50 1.21 11.67 -0.11
C GLY A 50 2.27 12.04 0.94
N HIS A 51 3.14 12.98 0.61
CA HIS A 51 4.20 13.49 1.49
C HIS A 51 3.61 14.08 2.78
N HIS A 52 2.72 15.08 2.69
CA HIS A 52 2.08 15.66 3.87
C HIS A 52 1.16 14.69 4.61
N GLY A 53 0.50 13.79 3.88
CA GLY A 53 -0.35 12.77 4.47
C GLY A 53 0.39 11.78 5.35
N ARG A 54 1.67 11.49 5.07
CA ARG A 54 2.53 10.67 5.91
C ARG A 54 2.70 11.28 7.29
N ASP A 55 3.00 12.57 7.36
CA ASP A 55 3.26 13.24 8.64
C ASP A 55 2.02 13.24 9.53
N VAL A 56 0.84 13.49 8.96
CA VAL A 56 -0.45 13.39 9.67
C VAL A 56 -0.70 11.98 10.19
N MET A 57 -0.35 10.94 9.40
CA MET A 57 -0.51 9.56 9.85
C MET A 57 0.49 9.18 10.93
N ALA A 58 1.74 9.65 10.82
CA ALA A 58 2.77 9.43 11.83
C ALA A 58 2.41 10.10 13.16
N GLU A 59 1.77 11.27 13.13
CA GLU A 59 1.26 11.95 14.32
C GLU A 59 0.08 11.20 14.95
N GLY A 60 -0.87 10.74 14.12
CA GLY A 60 -2.05 10.02 14.59
C GLY A 60 -1.78 8.59 15.07
N PHE A 61 -0.77 7.92 14.51
CA PHE A 61 -0.44 6.52 14.79
C PHE A 61 1.08 6.32 14.91
N PRO A 62 1.72 6.96 15.91
CA PRO A 62 3.19 6.98 16.04
C PRO A 62 3.78 5.59 16.32
N ASP A 63 3.01 4.71 16.92
CA ASP A 63 3.37 3.33 17.26
C ASP A 63 3.67 2.45 16.03
N ARG A 64 3.09 2.78 14.87
CA ARG A 64 3.19 1.93 13.68
C ARG A 64 3.35 2.66 12.34
N MET A 65 3.04 3.95 12.26
CA MET A 65 3.10 4.72 11.01
C MET A 65 4.21 5.76 10.98
N LYS A 66 4.94 5.96 12.09
CA LYS A 66 6.11 6.81 12.14
C LYS A 66 7.31 6.07 11.54
N ASP A 67 7.90 6.63 10.50
CA ASP A 67 9.15 6.17 9.93
C ASP A 67 9.98 7.38 9.51
N GLU A 68 11.20 7.47 10.03
CA GLU A 68 12.12 8.59 9.82
C GLU A 68 12.98 8.43 8.56
N ARG A 69 12.92 7.26 7.90
CA ARG A 69 13.67 7.02 6.67
C ARG A 69 13.11 7.84 5.51
N ARG A 70 14.02 8.43 4.74
CA ARG A 70 13.66 9.12 3.49
C ARG A 70 13.09 8.13 2.50
N SER A 71 11.95 8.45 1.93
CA SER A 71 11.18 7.59 1.03
C SER A 71 11.23 8.05 -0.43
N ALA A 72 10.75 7.21 -1.34
CA ALA A 72 10.57 7.57 -2.75
C ALA A 72 9.64 8.79 -2.91
N VAL A 73 8.62 8.91 -2.09
CA VAL A 73 7.69 10.04 -2.10
C VAL A 73 8.41 11.33 -1.69
N ASP A 74 9.29 11.27 -0.68
CA ASP A 74 10.07 12.43 -0.25
C ASP A 74 11.04 12.88 -1.35
N ALA A 75 11.75 11.94 -1.97
CA ALA A 75 12.68 12.24 -3.06
C ALA A 75 11.98 12.87 -4.27
N LEU A 76 10.80 12.37 -4.63
CA LEU A 76 10.01 12.94 -5.71
C LEU A 76 9.45 14.33 -5.36
N TYR A 77 8.99 14.52 -4.12
CA TYR A 77 8.51 15.81 -3.64
C TYR A 77 9.60 16.89 -3.70
N GLU A 78 10.79 16.60 -3.16
CA GLU A 78 11.97 17.47 -3.20
C GLU A 78 12.42 17.81 -4.64
N ALA A 79 12.27 16.84 -5.57
CA ALA A 79 12.55 17.02 -6.98
C ALA A 79 11.44 17.74 -7.75
N ASN A 80 10.41 18.27 -7.04
CA ASN A 80 9.22 18.90 -7.63
C ASN A 80 8.52 18.02 -8.68
N ARG A 81 8.50 16.70 -8.44
CA ARG A 81 7.77 15.72 -9.24
C ARG A 81 6.47 15.38 -8.52
N LEU A 82 5.42 16.18 -8.77
CA LEU A 82 4.18 16.14 -7.99
C LEU A 82 3.08 15.23 -8.58
N GLY A 83 3.41 14.48 -9.61
CA GLY A 83 2.48 13.59 -10.31
C GLY A 83 1.77 14.24 -11.48
N GLN A 84 0.53 13.85 -11.75
CA GLN A 84 -0.23 14.35 -12.90
C GLN A 84 -0.41 15.87 -12.88
N LYS A 85 -0.52 16.48 -11.73
CA LYS A 85 -0.80 17.92 -11.58
C LYS A 85 0.28 18.84 -12.18
N ASN A 86 1.54 18.38 -12.22
CA ASN A 86 2.63 19.13 -12.85
C ASN A 86 3.34 18.35 -13.97
N GLY A 87 2.73 17.22 -14.40
CA GLY A 87 3.17 16.43 -15.55
C GLY A 87 4.29 15.43 -15.26
N LYS A 88 4.80 15.36 -14.04
CA LYS A 88 5.88 14.44 -13.65
C LYS A 88 5.73 13.96 -12.22
N GLY A 89 5.78 12.64 -12.02
CA GLY A 89 5.82 11.96 -10.72
C GLY A 89 6.74 10.75 -10.82
N PHE A 90 6.25 9.57 -10.48
CA PHE A 90 6.88 8.30 -10.85
C PHE A 90 6.92 8.14 -12.36
N TYR A 91 5.85 8.55 -13.04
CA TYR A 91 5.75 8.61 -14.50
C TYR A 91 5.80 10.06 -14.97
N ALA A 92 6.05 10.27 -16.27
CA ALA A 92 5.72 11.51 -16.95
C ALA A 92 4.33 11.40 -17.59
N TYR A 93 3.73 12.53 -17.87
CA TYR A 93 2.38 12.61 -18.42
C TYR A 93 2.37 13.48 -19.69
N GLU A 94 1.93 12.86 -20.77
CA GLU A 94 1.66 13.52 -22.06
C GLU A 94 0.15 13.71 -22.21
N THR A 95 -0.25 14.69 -22.98
CA THR A 95 -1.66 14.87 -23.32
C THR A 95 -1.98 14.01 -24.54
N ASP A 96 -2.93 13.12 -24.44
CA ASP A 96 -3.41 12.32 -25.54
C ASP A 96 -4.25 13.17 -26.55
N LYS A 97 -4.62 12.56 -27.68
CA LYS A 97 -5.44 13.22 -28.73
C LYS A 97 -6.82 13.67 -28.22
N ARG A 98 -7.25 13.24 -27.04
CA ARG A 98 -8.53 13.57 -26.40
C ARG A 98 -8.36 14.54 -25.23
N GLY A 99 -7.15 15.10 -25.05
CA GLY A 99 -6.85 16.01 -23.95
C GLY A 99 -6.69 15.32 -22.57
N LYS A 100 -6.59 13.99 -22.52
CA LYS A 100 -6.42 13.25 -21.25
C LYS A 100 -4.94 12.96 -20.96
N PRO A 101 -4.53 12.97 -19.68
CA PRO A 101 -3.17 12.60 -19.31
C PRO A 101 -2.92 11.12 -19.62
N LYS A 102 -1.86 10.86 -20.36
CA LYS A 102 -1.34 9.54 -20.70
C LYS A 102 -0.01 9.34 -20.00
N LYS A 103 0.09 8.32 -19.14
CA LYS A 103 1.35 8.01 -18.47
C LYS A 103 2.37 7.44 -19.46
N VAL A 104 3.60 7.93 -19.37
CA VAL A 104 4.76 7.44 -20.11
C VAL A 104 5.94 7.23 -19.16
N PHE A 105 6.79 6.24 -19.45
CA PHE A 105 7.99 6.04 -18.65
C PHE A 105 8.98 7.18 -18.90
N ASP A 106 9.53 7.73 -17.83
CA ASP A 106 10.54 8.79 -17.85
C ASP A 106 11.77 8.33 -17.07
N ALA A 107 12.85 7.98 -17.77
CA ALA A 107 14.06 7.47 -17.16
C ALA A 107 14.71 8.44 -16.17
N THR A 108 14.44 9.75 -16.24
CA THR A 108 14.99 10.74 -15.31
C THR A 108 14.52 10.54 -13.86
N VAL A 109 13.43 9.80 -13.64
CA VAL A 109 12.99 9.43 -12.30
C VAL A 109 13.98 8.51 -11.59
N LEU A 110 14.70 7.68 -12.33
CA LEU A 110 15.67 6.73 -11.77
C LEU A 110 16.81 7.46 -11.06
N ASP A 111 17.26 8.61 -11.58
CA ASP A 111 18.29 9.42 -10.95
C ASP A 111 17.80 10.03 -9.63
N VAL A 112 16.51 10.39 -9.54
CA VAL A 112 15.87 10.89 -8.32
C VAL A 112 15.73 9.79 -7.27
N LEU A 113 15.41 8.57 -7.70
CA LEU A 113 15.18 7.43 -6.81
C LEU A 113 16.47 6.71 -6.39
N LYS A 114 17.55 6.82 -7.18
CA LYS A 114 18.83 6.16 -6.90
C LYS A 114 19.39 6.39 -5.48
N PRO A 115 19.35 7.61 -4.91
CA PRO A 115 19.88 7.86 -3.56
C PRO A 115 19.09 7.19 -2.42
N ILE A 116 17.87 6.70 -2.67
CA ILE A 116 17.02 6.06 -1.66
C ILE A 116 17.01 4.53 -1.76
N VAL A 117 17.67 3.97 -2.77
CA VAL A 117 17.85 2.52 -2.92
C VAL A 117 19.00 2.09 -2.01
N PHE A 118 18.69 1.45 -0.89
CA PHE A 118 19.67 1.01 0.10
C PHE A 118 20.12 -0.43 -0.09
N GLU A 119 19.31 -1.24 -0.75
CA GLU A 119 19.55 -2.67 -0.90
C GLU A 119 18.93 -3.17 -2.22
N GLN A 120 19.63 -4.06 -2.91
CA GLN A 120 19.04 -4.81 -4.02
C GLN A 120 18.73 -6.21 -3.51
N ARG A 121 17.44 -6.51 -3.34
CA ARG A 121 16.95 -7.85 -3.01
C ARG A 121 16.33 -8.51 -4.24
N GLU A 122 16.56 -9.79 -4.39
CA GLU A 122 15.70 -10.60 -5.26
C GLU A 122 14.32 -10.68 -4.60
N VAL A 123 13.32 -10.15 -5.29
CA VAL A 123 11.95 -10.05 -4.79
C VAL A 123 11.03 -10.74 -5.78
N THR A 124 10.22 -11.67 -5.29
CA THR A 124 9.22 -12.35 -6.09
C THR A 124 7.98 -11.47 -6.30
N ASP A 125 7.12 -11.82 -7.25
CA ASP A 125 5.84 -11.14 -7.43
C ASP A 125 4.90 -11.38 -6.22
N GLU A 126 5.05 -12.52 -5.55
CA GLU A 126 4.34 -12.83 -4.32
C GLU A 126 4.78 -11.93 -3.16
N ASP A 127 6.07 -11.68 -3.00
CA ASP A 127 6.57 -10.72 -2.00
C ASP A 127 5.98 -9.31 -2.25
N ILE A 128 5.93 -8.87 -3.50
CA ILE A 128 5.34 -7.57 -3.86
C ILE A 128 3.87 -7.51 -3.42
N ILE A 129 3.10 -8.58 -3.66
CA ILE A 129 1.70 -8.67 -3.24
C ILE A 129 1.60 -8.65 -1.71
N ASN A 130 2.36 -9.50 -1.03
CA ASN A 130 2.29 -9.66 0.43
C ASN A 130 2.73 -8.38 1.17
N TRP A 131 3.76 -7.70 0.69
CA TRP A 131 4.18 -6.41 1.25
C TRP A 131 3.09 -5.34 1.23
N MET A 132 2.15 -5.43 0.30
CA MET A 132 1.04 -4.49 0.21
C MET A 132 -0.21 -5.01 0.92
N MET A 133 -0.50 -6.29 0.76
CA MET A 133 -1.74 -6.86 1.27
C MET A 133 -1.69 -7.11 2.77
N VAL A 134 -0.54 -7.56 3.32
CA VAL A 134 -0.44 -7.85 4.75
C VAL A 134 -0.72 -6.62 5.61
N PRO A 135 -0.02 -5.47 5.45
CA PRO A 135 -0.30 -4.30 6.28
C PRO A 135 -1.69 -3.71 6.03
N LEU A 136 -2.22 -3.77 4.78
CA LEU A 136 -3.57 -3.33 4.47
C LEU A 136 -4.61 -4.16 5.22
N CYS A 137 -4.47 -5.47 5.21
CA CYS A 137 -5.37 -6.39 5.90
C CYS A 137 -5.27 -6.22 7.43
N LEU A 138 -4.08 -6.14 7.98
CA LEU A 138 -3.87 -5.95 9.42
C LEU A 138 -4.44 -4.62 9.92
N GLU A 139 -4.33 -3.55 9.14
CA GLU A 139 -4.93 -2.27 9.55
C GLU A 139 -6.46 -2.31 9.44
N THR A 140 -7.00 -3.06 8.48
CA THR A 140 -8.46 -3.30 8.43
C THR A 140 -8.94 -4.06 9.66
N VAL A 141 -8.16 -5.05 10.14
CA VAL A 141 -8.43 -5.75 11.40
C VAL A 141 -8.43 -4.76 12.57
N ARG A 142 -7.42 -3.88 12.66
CA ARG A 142 -7.37 -2.83 13.70
C ARG A 142 -8.57 -1.90 13.65
N CYS A 143 -8.98 -1.46 12.46
CA CYS A 143 -10.19 -0.63 12.31
C CYS A 143 -11.45 -1.30 12.87
N LEU A 144 -11.58 -2.62 12.70
CA LEU A 144 -12.68 -3.39 13.27
C LEU A 144 -12.53 -3.54 14.80
N GLU A 145 -11.33 -3.85 15.28
CA GLU A 145 -11.04 -4.04 16.70
C GLU A 145 -11.20 -2.75 17.52
N ASP A 146 -10.86 -1.61 16.93
CA ASP A 146 -10.97 -0.27 17.52
C ASP A 146 -12.39 0.32 17.40
N GLY A 147 -13.33 -0.39 16.76
CA GLY A 147 -14.71 0.07 16.58
C GLY A 147 -14.86 1.25 15.60
N ILE A 148 -13.88 1.46 14.71
CA ILE A 148 -13.99 2.46 13.62
C ILE A 148 -15.06 2.05 12.60
N VAL A 149 -15.26 0.75 12.46
CA VAL A 149 -16.36 0.11 11.73
C VAL A 149 -16.99 -0.94 12.63
N GLU A 150 -18.31 -1.14 12.51
CA GLU A 150 -19.05 -2.01 13.41
C GLU A 150 -18.95 -3.49 13.03
N THR A 151 -18.84 -3.78 11.74
CA THR A 151 -18.85 -5.15 11.21
C THR A 151 -17.76 -5.40 10.19
N ALA A 152 -17.38 -6.66 10.03
CA ALA A 152 -16.45 -7.11 8.99
C ALA A 152 -16.98 -6.78 7.58
N ALA A 153 -18.28 -6.87 7.36
CA ALA A 153 -18.92 -6.54 6.09
C ALA A 153 -18.79 -5.05 5.75
N GLU A 154 -18.98 -4.17 6.72
CA GLU A 154 -18.78 -2.72 6.54
C GLU A 154 -17.33 -2.38 6.24
N ALA A 155 -16.37 -3.02 6.92
CA ALA A 155 -14.95 -2.86 6.64
C ALA A 155 -14.64 -3.21 5.18
N ASP A 156 -15.06 -4.38 4.74
CA ASP A 156 -14.79 -4.87 3.39
C ASP A 156 -15.50 -4.05 2.31
N MET A 157 -16.75 -3.67 2.52
CA MET A 157 -17.48 -2.78 1.61
C MET A 157 -16.84 -1.40 1.53
N GLY A 158 -16.39 -0.87 2.67
CA GLY A 158 -15.64 0.38 2.72
C GLY A 158 -14.36 0.35 1.89
N LEU A 159 -13.65 -0.78 1.85
CA LEU A 159 -12.46 -0.96 1.02
C LEU A 159 -12.80 -1.08 -0.48
N VAL A 160 -13.82 -1.86 -0.82
CA VAL A 160 -14.23 -2.07 -2.22
C VAL A 160 -14.67 -0.74 -2.84
N TYR A 161 -15.58 -0.02 -2.19
CA TYR A 161 -16.12 1.24 -2.74
C TYR A 161 -15.21 2.45 -2.47
N GLY A 162 -14.50 2.47 -1.34
CA GLY A 162 -13.71 3.63 -0.94
C GLY A 162 -12.34 3.72 -1.57
N ILE A 163 -11.68 2.58 -1.82
CA ILE A 163 -10.31 2.54 -2.34
C ILE A 163 -10.12 1.63 -3.55
N GLY A 164 -11.20 1.02 -4.07
CA GLY A 164 -11.13 0.15 -5.22
C GLY A 164 -10.43 -1.18 -4.92
N PHE A 165 -10.62 -1.73 -3.72
CA PHE A 165 -10.18 -3.10 -3.42
C PHE A 165 -10.81 -4.06 -4.45
N PRO A 166 -10.06 -5.07 -4.98
CA PRO A 166 -10.58 -5.97 -6.00
C PRO A 166 -11.91 -6.62 -5.57
N PRO A 167 -13.06 -6.30 -6.21
CA PRO A 167 -14.38 -6.74 -5.73
C PRO A 167 -14.53 -8.26 -5.68
N PHE A 168 -13.90 -8.99 -6.62
CA PHE A 168 -13.96 -10.45 -6.68
C PHE A 168 -13.25 -11.14 -5.51
N ARG A 169 -12.41 -10.41 -4.73
CA ARG A 169 -11.78 -10.89 -3.51
C ARG A 169 -12.61 -10.57 -2.27
N GLY A 170 -13.65 -9.77 -2.39
CA GLY A 170 -14.65 -9.49 -1.37
C GLY A 170 -14.23 -8.49 -0.29
N GLY A 171 -12.99 -8.04 -0.24
CA GLY A 171 -12.43 -7.15 0.78
C GLY A 171 -11.27 -7.78 1.56
N ALA A 172 -10.68 -7.04 2.49
CA ALA A 172 -9.48 -7.46 3.21
C ALA A 172 -9.75 -8.59 4.22
N LEU A 173 -10.86 -8.52 4.94
CA LEU A 173 -11.21 -9.54 5.94
C LEU A 173 -11.68 -10.83 5.27
N ARG A 174 -12.42 -10.72 4.16
CA ARG A 174 -12.77 -11.87 3.31
C ARG A 174 -11.52 -12.48 2.68
N TYR A 175 -10.55 -11.65 2.30
CA TYR A 175 -9.26 -12.12 1.77
C TYR A 175 -8.46 -12.89 2.84
N ILE A 176 -8.42 -12.42 4.11
CA ILE A 176 -7.82 -13.17 5.23
C ILE A 176 -8.52 -14.52 5.37
N ASP A 177 -9.85 -14.54 5.40
CA ASP A 177 -10.61 -15.79 5.52
C ASP A 177 -10.37 -16.77 4.36
N SER A 178 -10.11 -16.26 3.15
CA SER A 178 -9.81 -17.10 1.97
C SER A 178 -8.43 -17.76 2.04
N ILE A 179 -7.49 -17.13 2.72
CA ILE A 179 -6.15 -17.71 3.00
C ILE A 179 -6.25 -18.69 4.17
N GLY A 180 -7.07 -18.38 5.17
CA GLY A 180 -7.11 -18.95 6.49
C GLY A 180 -6.47 -18.00 7.50
N VAL A 181 -7.15 -17.76 8.63
CA VAL A 181 -6.67 -16.79 9.64
C VAL A 181 -5.31 -17.21 10.22
N ALA A 182 -5.11 -18.49 10.47
CA ALA A 182 -3.84 -19.01 10.99
C ALA A 182 -2.70 -18.89 9.97
N GLU A 183 -2.98 -19.23 8.72
CA GLU A 183 -2.04 -19.11 7.60
C GLU A 183 -1.69 -17.65 7.33
N PHE A 184 -2.66 -16.75 7.41
CA PHE A 184 -2.43 -15.31 7.25
C PHE A 184 -1.56 -14.74 8.39
N VAL A 185 -1.77 -15.16 9.65
CA VAL A 185 -0.92 -14.78 10.77
C VAL A 185 0.51 -15.26 10.56
N ALA A 186 0.69 -16.52 10.14
CA ALA A 186 2.00 -17.08 9.84
C ALA A 186 2.69 -16.35 8.67
N LEU A 187 1.93 -15.94 7.65
CA LEU A 187 2.42 -15.13 6.54
C LEU A 187 2.87 -13.75 7.02
N ALA A 188 2.07 -13.08 7.86
CA ALA A 188 2.43 -11.77 8.39
C ALA A 188 3.69 -11.80 9.25
N ASP A 189 3.89 -12.87 10.02
CA ASP A 189 5.08 -13.07 10.85
C ASP A 189 6.37 -13.19 10.02
N GLN A 190 6.31 -13.67 8.77
CA GLN A 190 7.46 -13.71 7.85
C GLN A 190 7.94 -12.32 7.44
N TYR A 191 7.10 -11.30 7.54
CA TYR A 191 7.39 -9.90 7.20
C TYR A 191 7.49 -8.99 8.43
N ALA A 192 7.51 -9.55 9.65
CA ALA A 192 7.50 -8.78 10.90
C ALA A 192 8.72 -7.86 11.07
N ASP A 193 9.86 -8.21 10.49
CA ASP A 193 11.09 -7.42 10.47
C ASP A 193 10.97 -6.12 9.64
N LEU A 194 9.96 -6.03 8.77
CA LEU A 194 9.67 -4.81 8.01
C LEU A 194 9.01 -3.72 8.86
N GLY A 195 8.57 -4.04 10.08
CA GLY A 195 8.09 -3.06 11.04
C GLY A 195 6.70 -3.34 11.60
N PRO A 196 6.23 -2.50 12.54
CA PRO A 196 5.01 -2.75 13.33
C PRO A 196 3.71 -2.89 12.52
N LEU A 197 3.65 -2.33 11.30
CA LEU A 197 2.49 -2.49 10.41
C LEU A 197 2.25 -3.94 10.00
N TYR A 198 3.29 -4.79 10.05
CA TYR A 198 3.23 -6.21 9.69
C TYR A 198 2.93 -7.11 10.88
N HIS A 199 2.81 -6.57 12.11
CA HIS A 199 2.58 -7.36 13.30
C HIS A 199 1.07 -7.65 13.46
N PRO A 200 0.65 -8.93 13.48
CA PRO A 200 -0.71 -9.32 13.80
C PRO A 200 -1.12 -8.86 15.22
N THR A 201 -2.37 -8.44 15.37
CA THR A 201 -2.92 -8.08 16.67
C THR A 201 -3.07 -9.29 17.59
N ALA A 202 -3.14 -9.05 18.90
CA ALA A 202 -3.35 -10.13 19.87
C ALA A 202 -4.69 -10.87 19.62
N LYS A 203 -5.76 -10.12 19.29
CA LYS A 203 -7.08 -10.70 18.98
C LYS A 203 -7.04 -11.55 17.71
N LEU A 204 -6.33 -11.09 16.64
CA LEU A 204 -6.20 -11.88 15.42
C LEU A 204 -5.43 -13.17 15.69
N ARG A 205 -4.39 -13.14 16.53
CA ARG A 205 -3.65 -14.35 16.95
C ARG A 205 -4.52 -15.32 17.76
N GLU A 206 -5.42 -14.78 18.59
CA GLU A 206 -6.39 -15.58 19.34
C GLU A 206 -7.40 -16.25 18.38
N MET A 207 -7.94 -15.49 17.43
CA MET A 207 -8.82 -16.03 16.37
C MET A 207 -8.13 -17.18 15.62
N ALA A 208 -6.85 -17.01 15.24
CA ALA A 208 -6.06 -18.04 14.59
C ALA A 208 -5.96 -19.33 15.42
N LYS A 209 -5.68 -19.20 16.71
CA LYS A 209 -5.59 -20.35 17.65
C LYS A 209 -6.92 -21.10 17.81
N ASN A 210 -8.04 -20.36 17.76
CA ASN A 210 -9.38 -20.90 17.96
C ASN A 210 -10.05 -21.35 16.65
N GLY A 211 -9.36 -21.24 15.51
CA GLY A 211 -9.94 -21.59 14.20
C GLY A 211 -11.10 -20.69 13.80
N GLN A 212 -11.17 -19.45 14.31
CA GLN A 212 -12.23 -18.51 14.04
C GLN A 212 -12.03 -17.81 12.70
N ARG A 213 -13.13 -17.29 12.12
CA ARG A 213 -13.15 -16.54 10.88
C ARG A 213 -13.91 -15.23 11.08
N PHE A 214 -13.75 -14.27 10.17
CA PHE A 214 -14.50 -13.01 10.15
C PHE A 214 -15.92 -13.20 9.61
N PHE A 215 -16.09 -14.18 8.73
CA PHE A 215 -17.38 -14.52 8.10
C PHE A 215 -17.68 -16.00 8.30
N ASN A 216 -18.95 -16.28 8.55
CA ASN A 216 -19.48 -17.65 8.66
C ASN A 216 -19.72 -18.28 7.27
#